data_fad8554e33def647565cc889fb09e499
#
_entry.id   fad8554e33def647565cc889fb09e499
#
_cell.length_a   1.000
_cell.length_b   1.000
_cell.length_c   1.000
_cell.angle_alpha   90.00
_cell.angle_beta   90.00
_cell.angle_gamma   90.00
#
_symmetry.space_group_name_H-M   'P 1'
#
loop_
_entity.id
_entity.type
_entity.pdbx_description
1 polymer ?
#
loop_
_entity_poly.entity_id
_entity_poly.type
_entity_poly.pdbx_seq_one_letter_code
_entity_poly.pdbx_strand_id
1 'polypeptide(L)'
;GAAAAPAAVPTAAPADAPPVTTCRAHARIGLVGNPSDGFFGKTISLSIANFWAEVSVWPSARLRIVPHPLNDPTSFGSLADLHGVVDKEGYAGGVRLLLAVCKKFHAMAAARGLSLPKRNFTMAYDTNVPRQVGLAGSSAILTAALKALMAFYGLGDAQMPKVSLPNFILSVEKEELGINAGLQDRVIQVYEGAVHMDFDRAHMEAEGHGVYTLLPPALLPPLWLAYLADPSDSGRIHS
;
A
#
# COMPACT_ATOMS: atom_id res chain seq x y z
N GLY A 1 -9.50 -25.64 23.22
CA GLY A 1 -9.41 -24.54 22.32
C GLY A 1 -10.28 -24.78 21.10
N ALA A 2 -11.38 -24.04 20.96
CA ALA A 2 -12.20 -24.08 19.76
C ALA A 2 -11.66 -23.02 18.79
N ALA A 3 -11.28 -23.45 17.58
CA ALA A 3 -10.91 -22.56 16.50
C ALA A 3 -12.15 -21.78 16.04
N ALA A 4 -12.06 -20.45 16.05
CA ALA A 4 -13.10 -19.59 15.50
C ALA A 4 -13.19 -19.81 13.98
N ALA A 5 -14.41 -20.05 13.49
CA ALA A 5 -14.70 -20.19 12.08
C ALA A 5 -14.37 -18.88 11.33
N PRO A 6 -13.84 -18.94 10.08
CA PRO A 6 -13.58 -17.74 9.30
C PRO A 6 -14.90 -17.01 9.03
N ALA A 7 -14.87 -15.69 9.19
CA ALA A 7 -15.99 -14.82 8.86
C ALA A 7 -16.38 -15.01 7.38
N ALA A 8 -17.66 -15.23 7.13
CA ALA A 8 -18.20 -15.47 5.81
C ALA A 8 -17.89 -14.30 4.88
N VAL A 9 -17.23 -14.59 3.77
CA VAL A 9 -17.10 -13.69 2.61
C VAL A 9 -18.51 -13.32 2.16
N PRO A 10 -18.83 -12.05 1.93
CA PRO A 10 -20.17 -11.66 1.46
C PRO A 10 -20.45 -12.36 0.14
N THR A 11 -21.54 -13.11 0.11
CA THR A 11 -22.12 -13.74 -1.08
C THR A 11 -22.36 -12.69 -2.17
N ALA A 12 -22.27 -13.15 -3.43
CA ALA A 12 -22.40 -12.41 -4.68
C ALA A 12 -23.32 -11.18 -4.59
N ALA A 13 -22.81 -10.03 -5.05
CA ALA A 13 -23.56 -8.79 -5.15
C ALA A 13 -24.83 -9.00 -5.99
N PRO A 14 -25.96 -8.35 -5.64
CA PRO A 14 -27.16 -8.38 -6.46
C PRO A 14 -26.87 -7.82 -7.87
N ALA A 15 -27.58 -8.29 -8.89
CA ALA A 15 -27.37 -7.95 -10.30
C ALA A 15 -27.42 -6.44 -10.61
N ASP A 16 -28.00 -5.62 -9.73
CA ASP A 16 -28.08 -4.16 -9.80
C ASP A 16 -27.03 -3.44 -8.93
N ALA A 17 -26.01 -4.15 -8.42
CA ALA A 17 -24.95 -3.48 -7.64
C ALA A 17 -24.11 -2.58 -8.54
N PRO A 18 -23.73 -1.36 -8.07
CA PRO A 18 -22.90 -0.47 -8.85
C PRO A 18 -21.53 -1.14 -9.12
N PRO A 19 -20.89 -0.86 -10.28
CA PRO A 19 -19.65 -1.49 -10.66
C PRO A 19 -18.58 -1.23 -9.59
N VAL A 20 -18.00 -2.30 -9.06
CA VAL A 20 -16.92 -2.24 -8.07
C VAL A 20 -15.58 -2.25 -8.80
N THR A 21 -14.75 -1.26 -8.52
CA THR A 21 -13.36 -1.21 -8.98
C THR A 21 -12.48 -1.77 -7.89
N THR A 22 -11.80 -2.88 -8.15
CA THR A 22 -10.92 -3.53 -7.18
C THR A 22 -9.49 -3.57 -7.73
N CYS A 23 -8.53 -3.14 -6.93
CA CYS A 23 -7.11 -3.17 -7.25
C CYS A 23 -6.29 -3.81 -6.12
N ARG A 24 -5.23 -4.52 -6.50
CA ARG A 24 -4.29 -5.14 -5.58
C ARG A 24 -2.89 -4.57 -5.72
N ALA A 25 -2.14 -4.67 -4.62
CA ALA A 25 -0.70 -4.56 -4.58
C ALA A 25 -0.15 -5.64 -3.66
N HIS A 26 1.00 -6.20 -4.01
CA HIS A 26 1.58 -7.31 -3.29
C HIS A 26 2.62 -6.84 -2.26
N ALA A 27 2.81 -7.63 -1.22
CA ALA A 27 3.92 -7.48 -0.30
C ALA A 27 5.26 -7.60 -1.05
N ARG A 28 6.35 -7.18 -0.41
CA ARG A 28 7.67 -7.20 -1.03
C ARG A 28 8.74 -7.70 -0.07
N ILE A 29 9.82 -8.20 -0.65
CA ILE A 29 11.12 -8.37 0.03
C ILE A 29 12.20 -7.60 -0.71
N GLY A 30 13.17 -7.04 0.02
CA GLY A 30 14.44 -6.60 -0.53
C GLY A 30 15.37 -7.79 -0.65
N LEU A 31 15.82 -8.12 -1.86
CA LEU A 31 16.75 -9.22 -2.10
C LEU A 31 18.19 -8.76 -1.90
N VAL A 32 18.54 -7.60 -2.45
CA VAL A 32 19.90 -7.02 -2.38
C VAL A 32 19.79 -5.50 -2.23
N GLY A 33 20.67 -4.90 -1.44
CA GLY A 33 20.89 -3.47 -1.38
C GLY A 33 19.98 -2.69 -0.44
N ASN A 34 19.02 -3.31 0.23
CA ASN A 34 18.18 -2.62 1.21
C ASN A 34 19.01 -2.19 2.45
N PRO A 35 18.92 -0.93 2.91
CA PRO A 35 18.09 0.22 2.49
C PRO A 35 18.85 1.27 1.66
N SER A 36 19.68 0.89 0.70
CA SER A 36 20.55 1.84 -0.04
C SER A 36 19.76 2.81 -0.94
N ASP A 37 18.47 2.59 -1.17
CA ASP A 37 17.57 3.54 -1.84
C ASP A 37 17.52 4.91 -1.15
N GLY A 38 17.65 4.96 0.16
CA GLY A 38 17.76 6.20 0.92
C GLY A 38 19.12 6.92 0.78
N PHE A 39 20.11 6.28 0.15
CA PHE A 39 21.49 6.76 0.01
C PHE A 39 21.96 6.80 -1.45
N PHE A 40 21.03 6.92 -2.39
CA PHE A 40 21.28 6.95 -3.83
C PHE A 40 21.97 5.69 -4.39
N GLY A 41 21.75 4.56 -3.73
CA GLY A 41 22.31 3.27 -4.12
C GLY A 41 21.40 2.48 -5.08
N LYS A 42 21.76 1.22 -5.25
CA LYS A 42 21.00 0.27 -6.10
C LYS A 42 20.39 -0.82 -5.24
N THR A 43 19.19 -1.25 -5.61
CA THR A 43 18.49 -2.33 -4.93
C THR A 43 17.88 -3.32 -5.92
N ILE A 44 17.69 -4.56 -5.47
CA ILE A 44 16.83 -5.55 -6.15
C ILE A 44 15.76 -5.97 -5.16
N SER A 45 14.50 -5.86 -5.56
CA SER A 45 13.36 -6.29 -4.75
C SER A 45 12.45 -7.23 -5.53
N LEU A 46 11.70 -8.04 -4.78
CA LEU A 46 10.74 -9.00 -5.30
C LEU A 46 9.36 -8.73 -4.71
N SER A 47 8.31 -8.84 -5.53
CA SER A 47 6.94 -8.92 -5.03
C SER A 47 6.62 -10.37 -4.61
N ILE A 48 5.79 -10.52 -3.56
CA ILE A 48 5.40 -11.81 -3.00
C ILE A 48 3.90 -11.99 -3.22
N ALA A 49 3.55 -12.79 -4.23
CA ALA A 49 2.17 -12.90 -4.72
C ALA A 49 1.16 -13.49 -3.71
N ASN A 50 1.63 -14.29 -2.74
CA ASN A 50 0.77 -14.87 -1.69
C ASN A 50 0.42 -13.89 -0.56
N PHE A 51 1.06 -12.73 -0.48
CA PHE A 51 0.71 -11.65 0.44
C PHE A 51 0.33 -10.39 -0.32
N TRP A 52 -0.86 -9.88 -0.05
CA TRP A 52 -1.46 -8.78 -0.82
C TRP A 52 -2.26 -7.82 0.08
N ALA A 53 -2.43 -6.61 -0.41
CA ALA A 53 -3.45 -5.67 0.01
C ALA A 53 -4.36 -5.38 -1.19
N GLU A 54 -5.67 -5.32 -0.94
CA GLU A 54 -6.70 -5.06 -1.93
C GLU A 54 -7.54 -3.86 -1.50
N VAL A 55 -7.86 -2.99 -2.44
CA VAL A 55 -8.77 -1.88 -2.21
C VAL A 55 -9.89 -1.93 -3.24
N SER A 56 -11.11 -1.90 -2.74
CA SER A 56 -12.34 -1.84 -3.52
C SER A 56 -13.00 -0.48 -3.40
N VAL A 57 -13.39 0.10 -4.54
CA VAL A 57 -14.07 1.40 -4.65
C VAL A 57 -15.32 1.24 -5.49
N TRP A 58 -16.46 1.74 -5.00
CA TRP A 58 -17.73 1.72 -5.72
C TRP A 58 -18.51 3.03 -5.55
N PRO A 59 -19.32 3.44 -6.55
CA PRO A 59 -20.09 4.65 -6.46
C PRO A 59 -21.07 4.64 -5.28
N SER A 60 -21.22 5.77 -4.62
CA SER A 60 -22.17 5.95 -3.51
C SER A 60 -22.60 7.41 -3.39
N ALA A 61 -23.71 7.68 -2.66
CA ALA A 61 -24.25 9.01 -2.48
C ALA A 61 -23.32 9.95 -1.71
N ARG A 62 -22.49 9.42 -0.80
CA ARG A 62 -21.52 10.18 0.00
C ARG A 62 -20.18 9.45 -0.01
N LEU A 63 -19.07 10.19 0.09
CA LEU A 63 -17.76 9.61 0.32
C LEU A 63 -17.73 8.90 1.67
N ARG A 64 -17.35 7.64 1.67
CA ARG A 64 -17.28 6.79 2.85
C ARG A 64 -16.03 5.92 2.81
N ILE A 65 -15.32 5.85 3.91
CA ILE A 65 -14.24 4.88 4.14
C ILE A 65 -14.75 3.84 5.14
N VAL A 66 -14.64 2.57 4.79
CA VAL A 66 -15.12 1.45 5.62
C VAL A 66 -13.94 0.91 6.43
N PRO A 67 -14.02 0.93 7.77
CA PRO A 67 -13.01 0.31 8.62
C PRO A 67 -12.92 -1.20 8.38
N HIS A 68 -11.70 -1.73 8.39
CA HIS A 68 -11.49 -3.17 8.30
C HIS A 68 -11.81 -3.81 9.67
N PRO A 69 -12.63 -4.89 9.72
CA PRO A 69 -13.13 -5.41 11.00
C PRO A 69 -12.03 -5.91 11.94
N LEU A 70 -10.91 -6.38 11.43
CA LEU A 70 -9.78 -6.86 12.22
C LEU A 70 -8.66 -5.82 12.40
N ASN A 71 -8.40 -5.01 11.38
CA ASN A 71 -7.26 -4.09 11.36
C ASN A 71 -7.60 -2.65 11.83
N ASP A 72 -8.88 -2.30 11.89
CA ASP A 72 -9.39 -1.01 12.39
C ASP A 72 -10.48 -1.24 13.46
N PRO A 73 -10.17 -1.90 14.57
CA PRO A 73 -11.17 -2.19 15.61
C PRO A 73 -11.72 -0.89 16.19
N THR A 74 -13.05 -0.81 16.31
CA THR A 74 -13.77 0.33 16.89
C THR A 74 -14.49 -0.04 18.18
N SER A 75 -14.39 -1.30 18.62
CA SER A 75 -14.99 -1.84 19.84
C SER A 75 -13.99 -2.71 20.59
N PHE A 76 -13.92 -2.53 21.89
CA PHE A 76 -12.99 -3.22 22.78
C PHE A 76 -13.77 -3.74 23.97
N GLY A 77 -13.37 -4.88 24.53
CA GLY A 77 -14.03 -5.47 25.70
C GLY A 77 -13.86 -4.63 26.96
N SER A 78 -12.73 -3.94 27.08
CA SER A 78 -12.39 -3.09 28.23
C SER A 78 -11.35 -2.03 27.85
N LEU A 79 -11.08 -1.08 28.74
CA LEU A 79 -9.99 -0.10 28.61
C LEU A 79 -8.61 -0.80 28.61
N ALA A 80 -8.47 -1.90 29.35
CA ALA A 80 -7.24 -2.70 29.34
C ALA A 80 -7.00 -3.39 28.00
N ASP A 81 -8.04 -3.90 27.36
CA ASP A 81 -7.95 -4.49 26.01
C ASP A 81 -7.57 -3.44 24.98
N LEU A 82 -8.19 -2.25 25.04
CA LEU A 82 -7.81 -1.12 24.18
C LEU A 82 -6.33 -0.76 24.38
N HIS A 83 -5.88 -0.63 25.64
CA HIS A 83 -4.47 -0.33 25.96
C HIS A 83 -3.55 -1.39 25.35
N GLY A 84 -3.85 -2.69 25.55
CA GLY A 84 -3.04 -3.78 25.03
C GLY A 84 -2.95 -3.80 23.48
N VAL A 85 -4.06 -3.50 22.80
CA VAL A 85 -4.09 -3.38 21.33
C VAL A 85 -3.23 -2.20 20.87
N VAL A 86 -3.40 -1.03 21.49
CA VAL A 86 -2.66 0.19 21.09
C VAL A 86 -1.17 0.06 21.42
N ASP A 87 -0.81 -0.55 22.55
CA ASP A 87 0.59 -0.78 22.93
C ASP A 87 1.30 -1.73 21.95
N LYS A 88 0.61 -2.79 21.53
CA LYS A 88 1.15 -3.78 20.57
C LYS A 88 1.14 -3.28 19.13
N GLU A 89 0.10 -2.60 18.69
CA GLU A 89 -0.17 -2.32 17.27
C GLU A 89 -0.08 -0.83 16.92
N GLY A 90 0.04 0.03 17.91
CA GLY A 90 0.01 1.49 17.76
C GLY A 90 -1.39 2.01 17.39
N TYR A 91 -1.46 3.31 17.13
CA TYR A 91 -2.69 3.98 16.66
C TYR A 91 -2.94 3.80 15.16
N ALA A 92 -2.18 2.93 14.50
CA ALA A 92 -2.18 2.81 13.05
C ALA A 92 -3.15 1.72 12.57
N GLY A 93 -4.26 2.14 11.94
CA GLY A 93 -5.13 1.30 11.12
C GLY A 93 -5.02 1.67 9.64
N GLY A 94 -5.68 0.88 8.79
CA GLY A 94 -5.71 1.14 7.35
C GLY A 94 -6.57 2.35 6.99
N VAL A 95 -7.60 2.68 7.78
CA VAL A 95 -8.46 3.85 7.56
C VAL A 95 -7.64 5.14 7.41
N ARG A 96 -6.64 5.37 8.27
CA ARG A 96 -5.80 6.58 8.17
C ARG A 96 -4.99 6.61 6.87
N LEU A 97 -4.57 5.45 6.37
CA LEU A 97 -3.86 5.34 5.08
C LEU A 97 -4.78 5.74 3.93
N LEU A 98 -6.02 5.23 3.94
CA LEU A 98 -7.03 5.56 2.93
C LEU A 98 -7.42 7.05 2.96
N LEU A 99 -7.55 7.65 4.14
CA LEU A 99 -7.81 9.08 4.27
C LEU A 99 -6.66 9.91 3.71
N ALA A 100 -5.41 9.55 4.03
CA ALA A 100 -4.22 10.26 3.57
C ALA A 100 -4.07 10.20 2.04
N VAL A 101 -4.24 9.01 1.43
CA VAL A 101 -4.14 8.87 -0.03
C VAL A 101 -5.28 9.63 -0.74
N CYS A 102 -6.51 9.61 -0.23
CA CYS A 102 -7.62 10.38 -0.79
C CYS A 102 -7.35 11.89 -0.75
N LYS A 103 -6.88 12.41 0.40
CA LYS A 103 -6.50 13.82 0.56
C LYS A 103 -5.42 14.21 -0.44
N LYS A 104 -4.33 13.44 -0.50
CA LYS A 104 -3.18 13.72 -1.38
C LYS A 104 -3.57 13.61 -2.86
N PHE A 105 -4.39 12.60 -3.21
CA PHE A 105 -4.90 12.41 -4.57
C PHE A 105 -5.72 13.62 -5.04
N HIS A 106 -6.62 14.13 -4.21
CA HIS A 106 -7.40 15.34 -4.51
C HIS A 106 -6.49 16.57 -4.70
N ALA A 107 -5.54 16.78 -3.79
CA ALA A 107 -4.58 17.89 -3.88
C ALA A 107 -3.73 17.81 -5.16
N MET A 108 -3.25 16.63 -5.52
CA MET A 108 -2.49 16.40 -6.75
C MET A 108 -3.34 16.69 -8.00
N ALA A 109 -4.60 16.21 -8.02
CA ALA A 109 -5.50 16.45 -9.15
C ALA A 109 -5.76 17.96 -9.33
N ALA A 110 -6.00 18.67 -8.25
CA ALA A 110 -6.17 20.13 -8.26
C ALA A 110 -4.90 20.85 -8.75
N ALA A 111 -3.72 20.48 -8.25
CA ALA A 111 -2.45 21.07 -8.65
C ALA A 111 -2.12 20.85 -10.14
N ARG A 112 -2.53 19.71 -10.69
CA ARG A 112 -2.36 19.39 -12.12
C ARG A 112 -3.50 19.88 -13.02
N GLY A 113 -4.52 20.57 -12.49
CA GLY A 113 -5.69 21.01 -13.24
C GLY A 113 -6.56 19.87 -13.78
N LEU A 114 -6.48 18.67 -13.17
CA LEU A 114 -7.28 17.52 -13.58
C LEU A 114 -8.72 17.69 -13.09
N SER A 115 -9.67 17.67 -14.01
CA SER A 115 -11.10 17.70 -13.68
C SER A 115 -11.58 16.30 -13.33
N LEU A 116 -11.67 16.01 -12.03
CA LEU A 116 -12.27 14.77 -11.58
C LEU A 116 -13.79 14.79 -11.72
N PRO A 117 -14.43 13.72 -12.23
CA PRO A 117 -15.89 13.61 -12.26
C PRO A 117 -16.50 13.83 -10.87
N LYS A 118 -17.57 14.63 -10.79
CA LYS A 118 -18.30 14.89 -9.53
C LYS A 118 -19.12 13.68 -9.11
N ARG A 119 -18.45 12.67 -8.57
CA ARG A 119 -19.07 11.45 -8.04
C ARG A 119 -18.40 11.05 -6.74
N ASN A 120 -19.21 10.62 -5.80
CA ASN A 120 -18.73 10.07 -4.52
C ASN A 120 -18.57 8.55 -4.62
N PHE A 121 -17.85 8.02 -3.68
CA PHE A 121 -17.57 6.58 -3.58
C PHE A 121 -17.57 6.10 -2.14
N THR A 122 -17.79 4.81 -1.97
CA THR A 122 -17.38 4.08 -0.77
C THR A 122 -16.10 3.33 -1.10
N MET A 123 -15.14 3.32 -0.18
CA MET A 123 -13.85 2.63 -0.29
C MET A 123 -13.68 1.70 0.90
N ALA A 124 -13.28 0.47 0.63
CA ALA A 124 -12.91 -0.53 1.63
C ALA A 124 -11.57 -1.17 1.25
N TYR A 125 -10.86 -1.72 2.22
CA TYR A 125 -9.65 -2.49 1.98
C TYR A 125 -9.69 -3.83 2.70
N ASP A 126 -8.90 -4.76 2.20
CA ASP A 126 -8.58 -6.04 2.83
C ASP A 126 -7.10 -6.34 2.63
N THR A 127 -6.52 -7.16 3.52
CA THR A 127 -5.11 -7.55 3.41
C THR A 127 -4.84 -8.83 4.19
N ASN A 128 -4.00 -9.68 3.61
CA ASN A 128 -3.41 -10.83 4.29
C ASN A 128 -1.92 -10.64 4.60
N VAL A 129 -1.37 -9.44 4.38
CA VAL A 129 0.03 -9.14 4.73
C VAL A 129 0.18 -9.12 6.24
N PRO A 130 1.02 -9.98 6.83
CA PRO A 130 1.27 -9.96 8.26
C PRO A 130 1.78 -8.59 8.71
N ARG A 131 1.28 -8.12 9.85
CA ARG A 131 1.65 -6.80 10.37
C ARG A 131 3.03 -6.81 11.00
N GLN A 132 3.77 -5.72 10.86
CA GLN A 132 5.06 -5.45 11.53
C GLN A 132 6.19 -6.49 11.26
N VAL A 133 6.06 -7.31 10.22
CA VAL A 133 7.08 -8.28 9.82
C VAL A 133 8.02 -7.80 8.72
N GLY A 134 7.98 -6.51 8.38
CA GLY A 134 8.87 -5.93 7.37
C GLY A 134 8.49 -6.22 5.92
N LEU A 135 7.24 -6.62 5.64
CA LEU A 135 6.75 -6.96 4.29
C LEU A 135 6.05 -5.79 3.57
N ALA A 136 6.15 -4.57 4.09
CA ALA A 136 5.62 -3.33 3.51
C ALA A 136 4.09 -3.34 3.29
N GLY A 137 3.31 -3.78 4.30
CA GLY A 137 1.85 -3.87 4.22
C GLY A 137 1.16 -2.51 4.07
N SER A 138 1.60 -1.46 4.78
CA SER A 138 1.01 -0.12 4.70
C SER A 138 1.15 0.49 3.31
N SER A 139 2.35 0.44 2.73
CA SER A 139 2.56 0.92 1.36
C SER A 139 1.82 0.08 0.30
N ALA A 140 1.59 -1.23 0.56
CA ALA A 140 0.75 -2.05 -0.31
C ALA A 140 -0.71 -1.57 -0.30
N ILE A 141 -1.27 -1.24 0.87
CA ILE A 141 -2.62 -0.64 0.98
C ILE A 141 -2.67 0.70 0.22
N LEU A 142 -1.69 1.58 0.41
CA LEU A 142 -1.62 2.87 -0.29
C LEU A 142 -1.51 2.69 -1.81
N THR A 143 -0.70 1.74 -2.27
CA THR A 143 -0.53 1.44 -3.70
C THR A 143 -1.82 0.91 -4.30
N ALA A 144 -2.50 -0.03 -3.64
CA ALA A 144 -3.78 -0.56 -4.07
C ALA A 144 -4.85 0.54 -4.11
N ALA A 145 -4.90 1.42 -3.08
CA ALA A 145 -5.82 2.54 -3.01
C ALA A 145 -5.58 3.57 -4.13
N LEU A 146 -4.33 3.91 -4.43
CA LEU A 146 -3.98 4.79 -5.53
C LEU A 146 -4.43 4.20 -6.87
N LYS A 147 -4.10 2.93 -7.15
CA LYS A 147 -4.53 2.22 -8.35
C LYS A 147 -6.07 2.23 -8.49
N ALA A 148 -6.79 1.98 -7.38
CA ALA A 148 -8.25 1.97 -7.37
C ALA A 148 -8.86 3.35 -7.62
N LEU A 149 -8.29 4.42 -7.04
CA LEU A 149 -8.71 5.81 -7.31
C LEU A 149 -8.46 6.21 -8.76
N MET A 150 -7.28 5.90 -9.30
CA MET A 150 -6.97 6.16 -10.71
C MET A 150 -7.99 5.48 -11.63
N ALA A 151 -8.25 4.19 -11.41
CA ALA A 151 -9.22 3.42 -12.19
C ALA A 151 -10.66 3.96 -12.03
N PHE A 152 -11.07 4.28 -10.79
CA PHE A 152 -12.40 4.85 -10.52
C PHE A 152 -12.62 6.17 -11.22
N TYR A 153 -11.62 7.05 -11.28
CA TYR A 153 -11.71 8.35 -11.94
C TYR A 153 -11.29 8.32 -13.43
N GLY A 154 -10.86 7.17 -13.94
CA GLY A 154 -10.44 7.01 -15.33
C GLY A 154 -9.11 7.71 -15.66
N LEU A 155 -8.21 7.81 -14.68
CA LEU A 155 -6.87 8.37 -14.90
C LEU A 155 -5.90 7.25 -15.32
N GLY A 156 -5.19 7.48 -16.41
CA GLY A 156 -4.18 6.57 -16.94
C GLY A 156 -2.77 7.12 -16.85
N ASP A 157 -1.87 6.50 -17.59
CA ASP A 157 -0.44 6.85 -17.62
C ASP A 157 -0.18 8.28 -18.12
N ALA A 158 -1.04 8.80 -19.00
CA ALA A 158 -0.95 10.19 -19.48
C ALA A 158 -1.11 11.23 -18.35
N GLN A 159 -1.97 10.97 -17.37
CA GLN A 159 -2.21 11.86 -16.24
C GLN A 159 -1.30 11.54 -15.04
N MET A 160 -1.01 10.27 -14.83
CA MET A 160 -0.16 9.77 -13.76
C MET A 160 0.80 8.70 -14.30
N PRO A 161 1.95 9.09 -14.86
CA PRO A 161 2.94 8.16 -15.40
C PRO A 161 3.37 7.13 -14.35
N LYS A 162 3.46 5.85 -14.76
CA LYS A 162 3.81 4.74 -13.87
C LYS A 162 5.06 5.02 -13.04
N VAL A 163 6.06 5.65 -13.65
CA VAL A 163 7.34 5.98 -12.99
C VAL A 163 7.17 6.98 -11.84
N SER A 164 6.12 7.81 -11.85
CA SER A 164 5.84 8.82 -10.82
C SER A 164 5.02 8.27 -9.64
N LEU A 165 4.37 7.11 -9.80
CA LEU A 165 3.51 6.56 -8.75
C LEU A 165 4.24 6.23 -7.46
N PRO A 166 5.48 5.66 -7.48
CA PRO A 166 6.24 5.41 -6.25
C PRO A 166 6.48 6.69 -5.43
N ASN A 167 6.85 7.79 -6.11
CA ASN A 167 7.07 9.09 -5.45
C ASN A 167 5.78 9.65 -4.85
N PHE A 168 4.66 9.51 -5.55
CA PHE A 168 3.36 9.91 -5.01
C PHE A 168 3.03 9.13 -3.72
N ILE A 169 3.17 7.80 -3.73
CA ILE A 169 2.89 6.95 -2.56
C ILE A 169 3.83 7.33 -1.41
N LEU A 170 5.13 7.53 -1.69
CA LEU A 170 6.09 7.97 -0.69
C LEU A 170 5.70 9.32 -0.09
N SER A 171 5.22 10.27 -0.90
CA SER A 171 4.78 11.57 -0.41
C SER A 171 3.55 11.48 0.50
N VAL A 172 2.64 10.52 0.28
CA VAL A 172 1.54 10.24 1.22
C VAL A 172 2.08 9.80 2.57
N GLU A 173 3.05 8.89 2.59
CA GLU A 173 3.60 8.38 3.85
C GLU A 173 4.42 9.44 4.60
N LYS A 174 5.29 10.17 3.91
CA LYS A 174 6.19 11.15 4.54
C LYS A 174 5.46 12.43 4.93
N GLU A 175 4.68 13.02 4.03
CA GLU A 175 4.12 14.35 4.20
C GLU A 175 2.77 14.33 4.92
N GLU A 176 1.94 13.30 4.73
CA GLU A 176 0.62 13.21 5.36
C GLU A 176 0.64 12.39 6.66
N LEU A 177 1.49 11.36 6.72
CA LEU A 177 1.47 10.40 7.83
C LEU A 177 2.72 10.49 8.73
N GLY A 178 3.76 11.22 8.34
CA GLY A 178 5.00 11.35 9.10
C GLY A 178 5.81 10.04 9.18
N ILE A 179 5.58 9.11 8.24
CA ILE A 179 6.27 7.82 8.22
C ILE A 179 7.61 7.97 7.51
N ASN A 180 8.71 7.63 8.20
CA ASN A 180 10.02 7.58 7.57
C ASN A 180 10.11 6.35 6.66
N ALA A 181 10.33 6.59 5.36
CA ALA A 181 10.27 5.55 4.33
C ALA A 181 11.14 5.90 3.12
N GLY A 182 11.56 4.88 2.35
CA GLY A 182 12.30 5.00 1.09
C GLY A 182 11.47 4.67 -0.14
N LEU A 183 12.04 4.71 -1.32
CA LEU A 183 11.34 4.46 -2.59
C LEU A 183 11.20 2.98 -2.93
N GLN A 184 12.13 2.14 -2.51
CA GLN A 184 12.25 0.74 -2.88
C GLN A 184 10.92 -0.03 -2.79
N ASP A 185 10.21 0.09 -1.67
CA ASP A 185 8.95 -0.62 -1.42
C ASP A 185 7.86 -0.22 -2.42
N ARG A 186 7.78 1.09 -2.71
CA ARG A 186 6.76 1.67 -3.57
C ARG A 186 7.01 1.32 -5.03
N VAL A 187 8.28 1.30 -5.43
CA VAL A 187 8.67 0.88 -6.78
C VAL A 187 8.27 -0.57 -7.02
N ILE A 188 8.66 -1.50 -6.15
CA ILE A 188 8.35 -2.92 -6.38
C ILE A 188 6.83 -3.19 -6.34
N GLN A 189 6.05 -2.46 -5.51
CA GLN A 189 4.59 -2.61 -5.44
C GLN A 189 3.86 -2.02 -6.64
N VAL A 190 4.46 -1.05 -7.32
CA VAL A 190 3.94 -0.48 -8.56
C VAL A 190 4.32 -1.32 -9.77
N TYR A 191 5.57 -1.80 -9.84
CA TYR A 191 6.14 -2.51 -10.99
C TYR A 191 5.85 -4.00 -10.96
N GLU A 192 5.86 -4.59 -9.76
CA GLU A 192 5.66 -6.01 -9.46
C GLU A 192 6.77 -6.92 -10.06
N GLY A 193 6.78 -8.21 -9.71
CA GLY A 193 7.76 -9.18 -10.16
C GLY A 193 9.11 -9.03 -9.44
N ALA A 194 10.20 -8.99 -10.20
CA ALA A 194 11.55 -8.72 -9.74
C ALA A 194 12.05 -7.44 -10.38
N VAL A 195 12.53 -6.48 -9.61
CA VAL A 195 12.93 -5.16 -10.13
C VAL A 195 14.33 -4.81 -9.61
N HIS A 196 15.23 -4.51 -10.55
CA HIS A 196 16.45 -3.76 -10.26
C HIS A 196 16.12 -2.27 -10.28
N MET A 197 16.54 -1.57 -9.25
CA MET A 197 16.29 -0.14 -9.05
C MET A 197 17.63 0.56 -8.88
N ASP A 198 17.85 1.58 -9.68
CA ASP A 198 19.01 2.46 -9.60
C ASP A 198 18.53 3.85 -9.17
N PHE A 199 18.97 4.29 -8.00
CA PHE A 199 18.64 5.60 -7.44
C PHE A 199 19.82 6.57 -7.56
N ASP A 200 20.61 6.48 -8.64
CA ASP A 200 21.73 7.39 -8.88
C ASP A 200 21.32 8.84 -8.62
N ARG A 201 22.15 9.58 -7.87
CA ARG A 201 21.84 10.93 -7.40
C ARG A 201 21.59 11.87 -8.56
N ALA A 202 22.46 11.88 -9.56
CA ALA A 202 22.36 12.84 -10.66
C ALA A 202 21.08 12.58 -11.46
N HIS A 203 20.71 11.29 -11.67
CA HIS A 203 19.48 10.92 -12.34
C HIS A 203 18.24 11.30 -11.51
N MET A 204 18.25 11.01 -10.19
CA MET A 204 17.16 11.38 -9.28
C MET A 204 16.93 12.89 -9.21
N GLU A 205 18.00 13.69 -9.21
CA GLU A 205 17.91 15.16 -9.18
C GLU A 205 17.42 15.73 -10.53
N ALA A 206 17.77 15.10 -11.65
CA ALA A 206 17.36 15.54 -12.98
C ALA A 206 15.92 15.13 -13.33
N GLU A 207 15.54 13.88 -13.06
CA GLU A 207 14.28 13.28 -13.52
C GLU A 207 13.22 13.16 -12.42
N GLY A 208 13.63 13.31 -11.16
CA GLY A 208 12.75 13.16 -9.99
C GLY A 208 12.40 11.69 -9.66
N HIS A 209 12.99 10.71 -10.33
CA HIS A 209 12.77 9.28 -10.08
C HIS A 209 14.01 8.45 -10.42
N GLY A 210 14.07 7.21 -9.95
CA GLY A 210 15.13 6.26 -10.30
C GLY A 210 14.91 5.58 -11.66
N VAL A 211 15.87 4.76 -12.06
CA VAL A 211 15.76 3.85 -13.20
C VAL A 211 15.31 2.47 -12.70
N TYR A 212 14.19 1.97 -13.23
CA TYR A 212 13.56 0.73 -12.77
C TYR A 212 13.50 -0.29 -13.90
N THR A 213 14.21 -1.41 -13.74
CA THR A 213 14.32 -2.47 -14.75
C THR A 213 13.72 -3.77 -14.22
N LEU A 214 12.74 -4.30 -14.94
CA LEU A 214 12.18 -5.62 -14.67
C LEU A 214 13.23 -6.71 -14.97
N LEU A 215 13.41 -7.61 -14.02
CA LEU A 215 14.29 -8.77 -14.19
C LEU A 215 13.47 -10.00 -14.58
N PRO A 216 13.96 -10.81 -15.54
CA PRO A 216 13.29 -12.06 -15.88
C PRO A 216 13.20 -13.01 -14.67
N PRO A 217 12.03 -13.61 -14.37
CA PRO A 217 11.88 -14.56 -13.27
C PRO A 217 12.83 -15.74 -13.34
N ALA A 218 13.24 -16.14 -14.54
CA ALA A 218 14.19 -17.23 -14.76
C ALA A 218 15.60 -16.99 -14.18
N LEU A 219 15.92 -15.75 -13.80
CA LEU A 219 17.18 -15.42 -13.12
C LEU A 219 17.14 -15.71 -11.63
N LEU A 220 15.96 -15.96 -11.06
CA LEU A 220 15.79 -16.17 -9.63
C LEU A 220 15.91 -17.65 -9.30
N PRO A 221 16.71 -18.03 -8.28
CA PRO A 221 16.67 -19.37 -7.73
C PRO A 221 15.37 -19.60 -6.95
N PRO A 222 15.05 -20.84 -6.56
CA PRO A 222 14.01 -21.10 -5.58
C PRO A 222 14.29 -20.33 -4.28
N LEU A 223 13.31 -19.57 -3.81
CA LEU A 223 13.44 -18.71 -2.62
C LEU A 223 12.44 -19.15 -1.54
N TRP A 224 12.85 -19.03 -0.30
CA TRP A 224 12.02 -19.28 0.88
C TRP A 224 11.95 -18.01 1.72
N LEU A 225 10.74 -17.65 2.15
CA LEU A 225 10.52 -16.54 3.07
C LEU A 225 10.26 -17.07 4.47
N ALA A 226 11.04 -16.60 5.44
CA ALA A 226 10.78 -16.81 6.85
C ALA A 226 10.57 -15.46 7.55
N TYR A 227 9.61 -15.39 8.45
CA TYR A 227 9.33 -14.21 9.27
C TYR A 227 8.85 -14.61 10.66
N LEU A 228 8.96 -13.69 11.62
CA LEU A 228 8.57 -13.97 12.99
C LEU A 228 7.05 -14.03 13.13
N ALA A 229 6.54 -15.05 13.83
CA ALA A 229 5.12 -15.17 14.12
C ALA A 229 4.64 -14.08 15.11
N ASP A 230 5.54 -13.59 15.97
CA ASP A 230 5.28 -12.55 16.96
C ASP A 230 6.25 -11.39 16.71
N PRO A 231 5.90 -10.44 15.86
CA PRO A 231 6.82 -9.40 15.41
C PRO A 231 7.06 -8.34 16.49
N SER A 232 8.32 -8.00 16.72
CA SER A 232 8.71 -6.76 17.39
C SER A 232 8.70 -5.61 16.37
N ASP A 233 8.40 -4.39 16.85
CA ASP A 233 8.35 -3.16 16.04
C ASP A 233 9.61 -3.00 15.15
N SER A 234 9.46 -3.14 13.85
CA SER A 234 10.55 -2.99 12.87
C SER A 234 11.07 -1.55 12.80
N GLY A 235 10.33 -0.57 13.31
CA GLY A 235 10.76 0.83 13.38
C GLY A 235 11.89 1.06 14.38
N ARG A 236 12.08 0.19 15.36
CA ARG A 236 13.20 0.25 16.33
C ARG A 236 14.53 -0.28 15.79
N ILE A 237 14.52 -0.98 14.67
CA ILE A 237 15.75 -1.59 14.09
C ILE A 237 16.50 -0.58 13.20
N HIS A 238 15.86 0.49 12.78
CA HIS A 238 16.41 1.49 11.84
C HIS A 238 16.60 2.88 12.45
N SER A 239 16.47 3.01 13.78
CA SER A 239 16.74 4.28 14.52
C SER A 239 18.14 4.34 15.08
#